data_d2dde24798196b059327244290520238
#
_entry.id   d2dde24798196b059327244290520238
#
_cell.length_a   1.000
_cell.length_b   1.000
_cell.length_c   1.000
_cell.angle_alpha   90.00
_cell.angle_beta   90.00
_cell.angle_gamma   90.00
#
_symmetry.space_group_name_H-M   'P 1'
#
loop_
_entity.id
_entity.type
_entity.pdbx_description
1 polymer ?
#
loop_
_entity_poly.entity_id
_entity_poly.type
_entity_poly.pdbx_seq_one_letter_code
_entity_poly.pdbx_strand_id
1 'polypeptide(L)'
;MNLKWFVPPVLALAVLVASGSWAKSTQEQPPARSQGVGRIVIVGYKPKPGKTEALRSLARTHIQGLRAEGLVTPREAIIMEANDGTIIEVFEWKSKEAIESAHKNLAVQALWKGFGEVCDYVPVASIAEAKQLFAEFAPVR
;
A
#
# COMPACT_ATOMS: atom_id res chain seq x y z
N MET A 1 -21.02 83.96 -36.89
CA MET A 1 -19.93 83.49 -35.98
C MET A 1 -19.77 81.99 -36.13
N ASN A 2 -18.81 81.56 -36.96
CA ASN A 2 -18.63 80.20 -37.37
C ASN A 2 -17.50 79.56 -36.51
N LEU A 3 -17.85 78.70 -35.59
CA LEU A 3 -16.89 77.96 -34.78
C LEU A 3 -16.56 76.65 -35.49
N LYS A 4 -15.37 76.61 -36.15
CA LYS A 4 -14.84 75.36 -36.75
C LYS A 4 -14.32 74.45 -35.72
N TRP A 5 -14.92 73.28 -35.61
CA TRP A 5 -14.44 72.18 -34.77
C TRP A 5 -13.24 71.49 -35.45
N PHE A 6 -12.10 71.59 -34.80
CA PHE A 6 -10.88 70.84 -35.17
C PHE A 6 -10.92 69.44 -34.61
N VAL A 7 -10.96 68.46 -35.49
CA VAL A 7 -10.87 67.05 -35.09
C VAL A 7 -9.43 66.61 -35.30
N PRO A 8 -8.69 66.19 -34.28
CA PRO A 8 -7.35 65.63 -34.46
C PRO A 8 -7.43 64.15 -34.96
N PRO A 9 -6.42 63.66 -35.74
CA PRO A 9 -6.41 62.32 -36.26
C PRO A 9 -6.16 61.30 -35.14
N VAL A 10 -7.01 60.31 -35.09
CA VAL A 10 -6.85 59.16 -34.20
C VAL A 10 -5.70 58.32 -34.74
N LEU A 11 -4.59 58.27 -33.98
CA LEU A 11 -3.52 57.31 -34.22
C LEU A 11 -4.04 55.94 -33.84
N ALA A 12 -4.22 55.04 -34.81
CA ALA A 12 -4.53 53.65 -34.61
C ALA A 12 -3.27 52.92 -34.04
N LEU A 13 -3.29 52.67 -32.75
CA LEU A 13 -2.28 51.84 -32.10
C LEU A 13 -2.59 50.37 -32.43
N ALA A 14 -1.81 49.79 -33.33
CA ALA A 14 -1.90 48.35 -33.61
C ALA A 14 -1.38 47.57 -32.40
N VAL A 15 -2.29 46.98 -31.62
CA VAL A 15 -1.95 46.03 -30.56
C VAL A 15 -1.63 44.68 -31.22
N LEU A 16 -0.33 44.38 -31.30
CA LEU A 16 0.15 43.04 -31.63
C LEU A 16 -0.22 42.09 -30.48
N VAL A 17 -1.30 41.33 -30.65
CA VAL A 17 -1.64 40.23 -29.77
C VAL A 17 -0.67 39.08 -30.10
N ALA A 18 0.40 38.96 -29.33
CA ALA A 18 1.24 37.80 -29.35
C ALA A 18 0.42 36.59 -28.84
N SER A 19 -0.01 35.74 -29.77
CA SER A 19 -0.63 34.47 -29.49
C SER A 19 0.42 33.56 -28.85
N GLY A 20 0.62 33.70 -27.56
CA GLY A 20 1.39 32.73 -26.76
C GLY A 20 0.65 31.39 -26.75
N SER A 21 1.11 30.47 -27.57
CA SER A 21 0.71 29.05 -27.45
C SER A 21 1.16 28.56 -26.10
N TRP A 22 0.25 28.52 -25.15
CA TRP A 22 0.45 27.81 -23.90
C TRP A 22 0.46 26.34 -24.27
N ALA A 23 1.65 25.78 -24.44
CA ALA A 23 1.82 24.34 -24.47
C ALA A 23 1.25 23.80 -23.15
N LYS A 24 0.09 23.14 -23.22
CA LYS A 24 -0.42 22.34 -22.12
C LYS A 24 0.67 21.32 -21.83
N SER A 25 1.44 21.53 -20.77
CA SER A 25 2.25 20.48 -20.19
C SER A 25 1.27 19.37 -19.81
N THR A 26 1.24 18.35 -20.62
CA THR A 26 0.59 17.09 -20.28
C THR A 26 1.35 16.60 -19.07
N GLN A 27 0.80 16.86 -17.90
CA GLN A 27 1.28 16.27 -16.66
C GLN A 27 1.02 14.78 -16.83
N GLU A 28 2.08 14.05 -17.14
CA GLU A 28 2.07 12.60 -17.26
C GLU A 28 1.65 12.05 -15.89
N GLN A 29 0.36 11.75 -15.79
CA GLN A 29 -0.21 11.14 -14.60
C GLN A 29 0.51 9.81 -14.41
N PRO A 30 1.11 9.55 -13.22
CA PRO A 30 1.78 8.28 -13.01
C PRO A 30 0.83 7.16 -13.41
N PRO A 31 1.29 6.12 -14.12
CA PRO A 31 0.43 5.06 -14.60
C PRO A 31 -0.40 4.54 -13.43
N ALA A 32 -1.72 4.57 -13.57
CA ALA A 32 -2.63 3.96 -12.62
C ALA A 32 -2.11 2.55 -12.40
N ARG A 33 -1.81 2.19 -11.13
CA ARG A 33 -1.36 0.83 -10.80
C ARG A 33 -2.38 -0.12 -11.40
N SER A 34 -1.97 -0.82 -12.44
CA SER A 34 -2.84 -1.73 -13.19
C SER A 34 -3.46 -2.74 -12.23
N GLN A 35 -4.75 -3.00 -12.43
CA GLN A 35 -5.45 -4.11 -11.80
C GLN A 35 -4.63 -5.37 -12.13
N GLY A 36 -4.22 -6.14 -11.09
CA GLY A 36 -3.33 -7.29 -11.24
C GLY A 36 -1.88 -7.10 -10.74
N VAL A 37 -1.52 -5.91 -10.25
CA VAL A 37 -0.23 -5.72 -9.57
C VAL A 37 -0.32 -6.30 -8.16
N GLY A 38 0.69 -7.09 -7.78
CA GLY A 38 0.83 -7.67 -6.45
C GLY A 38 0.71 -6.63 -5.31
N ARG A 39 0.23 -7.08 -4.17
CA ARG A 39 0.04 -6.25 -2.97
C ARG A 39 0.92 -6.77 -1.85
N ILE A 40 2.01 -6.05 -1.54
CA ILE A 40 2.81 -6.35 -0.36
C ILE A 40 2.05 -5.86 0.86
N VAL A 41 1.90 -6.74 1.85
CA VAL A 41 1.31 -6.44 3.15
C VAL A 41 2.30 -6.73 4.26
N ILE A 42 2.17 -6.01 5.35
CA ILE A 42 2.90 -6.22 6.60
C ILE A 42 1.84 -6.45 7.68
N VAL A 43 1.92 -7.57 8.36
CA VAL A 43 0.95 -7.96 9.39
C VAL A 43 1.67 -8.18 10.72
N GLY A 44 1.11 -7.66 11.82
CA GLY A 44 1.58 -7.91 13.17
C GLY A 44 0.65 -8.88 13.90
N TYR A 45 1.22 -9.91 14.53
CA TYR A 45 0.53 -10.94 15.32
C TYR A 45 1.08 -10.91 16.74
N LYS A 46 0.31 -10.44 17.70
CA LYS A 46 0.70 -10.48 19.12
C LYS A 46 0.24 -11.78 19.75
N PRO A 47 1.15 -12.62 20.29
CA PRO A 47 0.76 -13.88 20.89
C PRO A 47 -0.09 -13.67 22.14
N LYS A 48 -1.13 -14.47 22.30
CA LYS A 48 -1.86 -14.60 23.57
C LYS A 48 -0.98 -15.26 24.62
N PRO A 49 -1.25 -15.10 25.91
CA PRO A 49 -0.45 -15.72 26.97
C PRO A 49 -0.24 -17.21 26.75
N GLY A 50 1.02 -17.66 26.75
CA GLY A 50 1.42 -19.07 26.57
C GLY A 50 1.28 -19.59 25.13
N LYS A 51 1.00 -18.74 24.13
CA LYS A 51 0.76 -19.17 22.74
C LYS A 51 1.88 -18.82 21.75
N THR A 52 3.03 -18.34 22.22
CA THR A 52 4.14 -17.90 21.36
C THR A 52 4.60 -19.01 20.40
N GLU A 53 4.83 -20.24 20.87
CA GLU A 53 5.29 -21.34 20.01
C GLU A 53 4.20 -21.78 19.01
N ALA A 54 2.95 -21.80 19.43
CA ALA A 54 1.83 -22.11 18.53
C ALA A 54 1.72 -21.07 17.42
N LEU A 55 1.91 -19.80 17.76
CA LEU A 55 1.92 -18.71 16.78
C LEU A 55 3.11 -18.81 15.80
N ARG A 56 4.33 -19.08 16.29
CA ARG A 56 5.50 -19.33 15.43
C ARG A 56 5.25 -20.45 14.43
N SER A 57 4.66 -21.57 14.91
CA SER A 57 4.32 -22.70 14.06
C SER A 57 3.32 -22.33 12.95
N LEU A 58 2.26 -21.60 13.30
CA LEU A 58 1.28 -21.12 12.32
C LEU A 58 1.90 -20.15 11.31
N ALA A 59 2.71 -19.19 11.76
CA ALA A 59 3.36 -18.22 10.89
C ALA A 59 4.28 -18.90 9.84
N ARG A 60 5.03 -19.94 10.23
CA ARG A 60 5.88 -20.70 9.30
C ARG A 60 5.10 -21.39 8.17
N THR A 61 3.84 -21.74 8.38
CA THR A 61 3.01 -22.49 7.44
C THR A 61 1.96 -21.60 6.71
N HIS A 62 1.77 -20.39 7.18
CA HIS A 62 0.72 -19.48 6.66
C HIS A 62 0.80 -19.27 5.16
N ILE A 63 1.97 -18.85 4.67
CA ILE A 63 2.16 -18.57 3.24
C ILE A 63 1.99 -19.82 2.37
N GLN A 64 2.37 -20.97 2.87
CA GLN A 64 2.16 -22.23 2.15
C GLN A 64 0.67 -22.53 1.99
N GLY A 65 -0.13 -22.28 3.02
CA GLY A 65 -1.59 -22.39 2.95
C GLY A 65 -2.20 -21.44 1.92
N LEU A 66 -1.81 -20.16 1.94
CA LEU A 66 -2.29 -19.17 0.95
C LEU A 66 -1.79 -19.48 -0.47
N ARG A 67 -0.59 -20.06 -0.60
CA ARG A 67 -0.01 -20.45 -1.88
C ARG A 67 -0.74 -21.66 -2.48
N ALA A 68 -1.13 -22.62 -1.67
CA ALA A 68 -1.95 -23.77 -2.09
C ALA A 68 -3.28 -23.31 -2.70
N GLU A 69 -3.87 -22.24 -2.18
CA GLU A 69 -5.10 -21.63 -2.69
C GLU A 69 -4.86 -20.67 -3.89
N GLY A 70 -3.60 -20.55 -4.33
CA GLY A 70 -3.24 -19.71 -5.48
C GLY A 70 -3.37 -18.21 -5.27
N LEU A 71 -3.41 -17.72 -4.02
CA LEU A 71 -3.75 -16.35 -3.66
C LEU A 71 -2.54 -15.41 -3.55
N VAL A 72 -1.35 -15.95 -3.25
CA VAL A 72 -0.10 -15.18 -3.09
C VAL A 72 0.87 -15.44 -4.23
N THR A 73 1.83 -14.52 -4.41
CA THR A 73 2.90 -14.67 -5.39
C THR A 73 3.93 -15.73 -4.94
N PRO A 74 4.82 -16.18 -5.84
CA PRO A 74 5.93 -17.06 -5.47
C PRO A 74 6.99 -16.41 -4.56
N ARG A 75 6.91 -15.08 -4.32
CA ARG A 75 7.84 -14.37 -3.44
C ARG A 75 7.84 -15.00 -2.05
N GLU A 76 9.04 -15.24 -1.51
CA GLU A 76 9.17 -15.74 -0.15
C GLU A 76 8.70 -14.67 0.86
N ALA A 77 7.99 -15.14 1.90
CA ALA A 77 7.61 -14.28 3.01
C ALA A 77 8.81 -14.01 3.92
N ILE A 78 8.85 -12.83 4.50
CA ILE A 78 9.77 -12.51 5.58
C ILE A 78 8.99 -12.63 6.88
N ILE A 79 9.44 -13.50 7.77
CA ILE A 79 8.83 -13.70 9.08
C ILE A 79 9.87 -13.33 10.14
N MET A 80 9.52 -12.39 11.00
CA MET A 80 10.41 -11.87 12.04
C MET A 80 9.67 -11.65 13.34
N GLU A 81 10.40 -11.57 14.44
CA GLU A 81 9.87 -11.51 15.78
C GLU A 81 10.45 -10.31 16.54
N ALA A 82 9.56 -9.56 17.18
CA ALA A 82 9.88 -8.49 18.11
C ALA A 82 10.26 -9.04 19.49
N ASN A 83 10.89 -8.23 20.35
CA ASN A 83 11.34 -8.65 21.69
C ASN A 83 10.19 -9.10 22.62
N ASP A 84 8.97 -8.62 22.38
CA ASP A 84 7.76 -9.00 23.14
C ASP A 84 7.09 -10.29 22.61
N GLY A 85 7.70 -10.95 21.61
CA GLY A 85 7.16 -12.14 20.95
C GLY A 85 6.15 -11.83 19.83
N THR A 86 5.87 -10.56 19.52
CA THR A 86 5.02 -10.19 18.39
C THR A 86 5.70 -10.62 17.09
N ILE A 87 4.99 -11.38 16.27
CA ILE A 87 5.48 -11.80 14.96
C ILE A 87 5.02 -10.80 13.90
N ILE A 88 5.94 -10.41 13.02
CA ILE A 88 5.68 -9.59 11.84
C ILE A 88 5.89 -10.47 10.62
N GLU A 89 4.91 -10.50 9.74
CA GLU A 89 4.99 -11.20 8.47
C GLU A 89 4.84 -10.21 7.31
N VAL A 90 5.75 -10.31 6.34
CA VAL A 90 5.72 -9.51 5.11
C VAL A 90 5.56 -10.47 3.94
N PHE A 91 4.50 -10.33 3.17
CA PHE A 91 4.25 -11.18 2.01
C PHE A 91 3.47 -10.43 0.91
N GLU A 92 3.31 -11.07 -0.25
CA GLU A 92 2.70 -10.44 -1.41
C GLU A 92 1.50 -11.23 -1.92
N TRP A 93 0.30 -10.63 -1.85
CA TRP A 93 -0.89 -11.10 -2.56
C TRP A 93 -0.72 -10.91 -4.07
N LYS A 94 -1.30 -11.80 -4.87
CA LYS A 94 -1.27 -11.68 -6.34
C LYS A 94 -1.98 -10.41 -6.82
N SER A 95 -3.08 -10.03 -6.17
CA SER A 95 -3.86 -8.85 -6.54
C SER A 95 -4.85 -8.48 -5.43
N LYS A 96 -5.59 -7.39 -5.64
CA LYS A 96 -6.70 -7.00 -4.78
C LYS A 96 -7.83 -8.05 -4.80
N GLU A 97 -8.13 -8.59 -5.96
CA GLU A 97 -9.15 -9.63 -6.16
C GLU A 97 -8.78 -10.92 -5.43
N ALA A 98 -7.48 -11.26 -5.36
CA ALA A 98 -7.00 -12.37 -4.55
C ALA A 98 -7.29 -12.18 -3.06
N ILE A 99 -7.11 -10.96 -2.54
CA ILE A 99 -7.49 -10.62 -1.16
C ILE A 99 -9.00 -10.79 -0.94
N GLU A 100 -9.81 -10.27 -1.85
CA GLU A 100 -11.28 -10.39 -1.77
C GLU A 100 -11.74 -11.86 -1.83
N SER A 101 -11.06 -12.68 -2.65
CA SER A 101 -11.30 -14.12 -2.76
C SER A 101 -10.92 -14.87 -1.49
N ALA A 102 -9.81 -14.49 -0.84
CA ALA A 102 -9.35 -15.09 0.41
C ALA A 102 -10.43 -15.01 1.50
N HIS A 103 -11.14 -13.89 1.61
CA HIS A 103 -12.22 -13.70 2.58
C HIS A 103 -13.43 -14.63 2.37
N LYS A 104 -13.56 -15.22 1.19
CA LYS A 104 -14.63 -16.15 0.82
C LYS A 104 -14.16 -17.61 0.76
N ASN A 105 -12.86 -17.83 0.88
CA ASN A 105 -12.24 -19.16 0.78
C ASN A 105 -12.27 -19.87 2.14
N LEU A 106 -12.93 -21.03 2.21
CA LEU A 106 -13.13 -21.78 3.44
C LEU A 106 -11.81 -22.28 4.05
N ALA A 107 -10.83 -22.67 3.23
CA ALA A 107 -9.53 -23.13 3.72
C ALA A 107 -8.76 -21.96 4.37
N VAL A 108 -8.82 -20.77 3.76
CA VAL A 108 -8.21 -19.56 4.33
C VAL A 108 -8.91 -19.12 5.61
N GLN A 109 -10.24 -19.17 5.66
CA GLN A 109 -10.99 -18.85 6.87
C GLN A 109 -10.64 -19.81 8.03
N ALA A 110 -10.48 -21.10 7.75
CA ALA A 110 -10.03 -22.07 8.75
C ALA A 110 -8.62 -21.76 9.26
N LEU A 111 -7.70 -21.37 8.36
CA LEU A 111 -6.35 -20.94 8.71
C LEU A 111 -6.38 -19.69 9.61
N TRP A 112 -7.13 -18.65 9.24
CA TRP A 112 -7.25 -17.42 10.03
C TRP A 112 -7.95 -17.63 11.38
N LYS A 113 -8.89 -18.58 11.47
CA LYS A 113 -9.47 -18.98 12.74
C LYS A 113 -8.38 -19.53 13.70
N GLY A 114 -7.45 -20.35 13.20
CA GLY A 114 -6.31 -20.82 13.98
C GLY A 114 -5.44 -19.68 14.51
N PHE A 115 -5.18 -18.65 13.71
CA PHE A 115 -4.49 -17.45 14.19
C PHE A 115 -5.30 -16.74 15.29
N GLY A 116 -6.59 -16.54 15.12
CA GLY A 116 -7.46 -15.92 16.14
C GLY A 116 -7.50 -16.64 17.49
N GLU A 117 -7.17 -17.93 17.51
CA GLU A 117 -7.08 -18.73 18.76
C GLU A 117 -5.77 -18.47 19.53
N VAL A 118 -4.69 -18.08 18.84
CA VAL A 118 -3.35 -17.97 19.42
C VAL A 118 -2.80 -16.54 19.47
N CYS A 119 -3.34 -15.60 18.70
CA CYS A 119 -2.85 -14.23 18.66
C CYS A 119 -3.98 -13.22 18.48
N ASP A 120 -3.61 -11.93 18.68
CA ASP A 120 -4.37 -10.76 18.28
C ASP A 120 -3.63 -10.05 17.14
N TYR A 121 -4.37 -9.57 16.14
CA TYR A 121 -3.80 -8.74 15.08
C TYR A 121 -3.51 -7.35 15.64
N VAL A 122 -2.31 -6.85 15.43
CA VAL A 122 -1.89 -5.53 15.94
C VAL A 122 -1.35 -4.64 14.81
N PRO A 123 -1.59 -3.34 14.85
CA PRO A 123 -0.94 -2.41 13.92
C PRO A 123 0.57 -2.47 14.06
N VAL A 124 1.32 -2.50 12.95
CA VAL A 124 2.79 -2.49 12.96
C VAL A 124 3.33 -1.28 13.72
N ALA A 125 2.66 -0.12 13.61
CA ALA A 125 3.02 1.09 14.35
C ALA A 125 2.91 0.96 15.89
N SER A 126 2.24 -0.06 16.42
CA SER A 126 2.20 -0.32 17.87
C SER A 126 3.42 -1.07 18.39
N ILE A 127 4.20 -1.71 17.52
CA ILE A 127 5.37 -2.51 17.86
C ILE A 127 6.53 -1.56 18.20
N ALA A 128 7.21 -1.82 19.33
CA ALA A 128 8.23 -0.90 19.86
C ALA A 128 9.39 -0.70 18.89
N GLU A 129 9.88 -1.77 18.30
CA GLU A 129 11.00 -1.77 17.37
C GLU A 129 10.66 -1.02 16.08
N ALA A 130 9.41 -1.14 15.59
CA ALA A 130 8.95 -0.46 14.38
C ALA A 130 8.90 1.08 14.51
N LYS A 131 9.05 1.62 15.71
CA LYS A 131 9.13 3.08 15.97
C LYS A 131 10.55 3.62 15.92
N GLN A 132 11.54 2.75 15.81
CA GLN A 132 12.95 3.14 15.75
C GLN A 132 13.34 3.53 14.32
N LEU A 133 14.36 4.38 14.19
CA LEU A 133 14.89 4.78 12.88
C LEU A 133 15.40 3.58 12.07
N PHE A 134 16.06 2.64 12.76
CA PHE A 134 16.44 1.34 12.24
C PHE A 134 15.73 0.28 13.08
N ALA A 135 14.63 -0.26 12.53
CA ALA A 135 13.86 -1.30 13.18
C ALA A 135 14.56 -2.66 13.00
N GLU A 136 14.95 -3.29 14.08
CA GLU A 136 15.63 -4.58 14.09
C GLU A 136 14.74 -5.64 14.73
N PHE A 137 14.61 -6.78 14.07
CA PHE A 137 13.81 -7.92 14.51
C PHE A 137 14.58 -9.23 14.37
N ALA A 138 14.27 -10.20 15.21
CA ALA A 138 14.84 -11.54 15.09
C ALA A 138 14.17 -12.32 13.94
N PRO A 139 14.91 -13.05 13.08
CA PRO A 139 14.28 -13.90 12.08
C PRO A 139 13.60 -15.11 12.74
N VAL A 140 12.38 -15.43 12.33
CA VAL A 140 11.69 -16.67 12.70
C VAL A 140 12.13 -17.76 11.73
N ARG A 141 12.92 -18.72 12.20
CA ARG A 141 13.48 -19.85 11.44
C ARG A 141 12.65 -21.11 11.61
#